data_8c673b24139388749ba05e02ab7bf7da
#
_entry.id   8c673b24139388749ba05e02ab7bf7da
#
_cell.length_a   1.000
_cell.length_b   1.000
_cell.length_c   1.000
_cell.angle_alpha   90.00
_cell.angle_beta   90.00
_cell.angle_gamma   90.00
#
_symmetry.space_group_name_H-M   'P 1'
#
loop_
_entity.id
_entity.type
_entity.pdbx_description
1 polymer ?
#
loop_
_entity_poly.entity_id
_entity_poly.type
_entity_poly.pdbx_seq_one_letter_code
_entity_poly.pdbx_strand_id
1 'polypeptide(L)'
;MLLPPIYYHHFQRCIPYVRALKLQEAIHALQLQQRSEFPASHQDILLLLQHTPVYTAGRRQTEADTAQERARLTALGADFVLAQRGGELTDHGPGQLVGYPLLDLERTSGAARGTRAYVERLQRVLALHLGEAHGLVTTPSEHMGVFLGARRKVASVGVQVRHGLTTHGFAMNVTREPLGWFGRVVACGLPDVEAVSIESATGREQRVGSEVPGIVERFGRVMEREMVPLEEGSGELAKLVHTLEQEFRGNERTLSSS
;
A
#
# COMPACT_ATOMS: atom_id res chain seq x y z
N MET A 1 -6.95 -8.62 -27.36
CA MET A 1 -6.27 -9.65 -26.56
C MET A 1 -6.55 -9.29 -25.10
N LEU A 2 -7.01 -10.24 -24.29
CA LEU A 2 -7.23 -10.00 -22.86
C LEU A 2 -5.86 -9.80 -22.18
N LEU A 3 -5.77 -8.81 -21.28
CA LEU A 3 -4.57 -8.60 -20.47
C LEU A 3 -4.38 -9.76 -19.48
N PRO A 4 -3.14 -10.13 -19.12
CA PRO A 4 -2.89 -11.15 -18.10
C PRO A 4 -3.56 -10.78 -16.78
N PRO A 5 -3.96 -11.75 -15.94
CA PRO A 5 -4.56 -11.46 -14.64
C PRO A 5 -3.58 -10.72 -13.73
N ILE A 6 -4.10 -10.08 -12.70
CA ILE A 6 -3.32 -9.56 -11.57
C ILE A 6 -3.49 -10.56 -10.43
N TYR A 7 -2.40 -11.12 -9.95
CA TYR A 7 -2.43 -11.93 -8.74
C TYR A 7 -2.63 -11.04 -7.53
N TYR A 8 -3.18 -11.58 -6.44
CA TYR A 8 -3.23 -10.84 -5.17
C TYR A 8 -2.92 -11.76 -3.99
N HIS A 9 -2.33 -11.17 -2.96
CA HIS A 9 -2.05 -11.86 -1.71
C HIS A 9 -2.31 -10.93 -0.53
N HIS A 10 -2.94 -11.45 0.53
CA HIS A 10 -3.21 -10.72 1.76
C HIS A 10 -2.48 -11.36 2.94
N PHE A 11 -1.52 -10.64 3.49
CA PHE A 11 -0.82 -11.02 4.71
C PHE A 11 -1.72 -10.79 5.92
N GLN A 12 -1.98 -11.85 6.69
CA GLN A 12 -2.87 -11.80 7.85
C GLN A 12 -2.24 -11.10 9.06
N ARG A 13 -0.91 -10.97 9.10
CA ARG A 13 -0.15 -10.36 10.20
C ARG A 13 0.42 -9.03 9.80
N CYS A 14 0.73 -8.19 10.79
CA CYS A 14 1.49 -6.97 10.55
C CYS A 14 2.92 -7.32 10.12
N ILE A 15 3.36 -6.74 9.01
CA ILE A 15 4.68 -6.96 8.42
C ILE A 15 5.56 -5.73 8.68
N PRO A 16 6.76 -5.87 9.25
CA PRO A 16 7.72 -4.76 9.33
C PRO A 16 7.99 -4.16 7.94
N TYR A 17 7.97 -2.84 7.86
CA TYR A 17 8.08 -2.13 6.57
C TYR A 17 9.30 -2.54 5.75
N VAL A 18 10.46 -2.65 6.40
CA VAL A 18 11.71 -3.04 5.73
C VAL A 18 11.62 -4.43 5.08
N ARG A 19 10.86 -5.36 5.69
CA ARG A 19 10.65 -6.70 5.12
C ARG A 19 9.75 -6.65 3.90
N ALA A 20 8.66 -5.91 3.98
CA ALA A 20 7.78 -5.70 2.83
C ALA A 20 8.48 -4.94 1.69
N LEU A 21 9.35 -3.99 2.01
CA LEU A 21 10.17 -3.29 1.02
C LEU A 21 11.14 -4.24 0.30
N LYS A 22 11.82 -5.11 1.05
CA LYS A 22 12.71 -6.14 0.45
C LYS A 22 11.94 -7.08 -0.47
N LEU A 23 10.73 -7.49 -0.09
CA LEU A 23 9.87 -8.31 -0.95
C LEU A 23 9.49 -7.56 -2.23
N GLN A 24 9.11 -6.28 -2.14
CA GLN A 24 8.80 -5.47 -3.32
C GLN A 24 10.00 -5.38 -4.28
N GLU A 25 11.22 -5.16 -3.75
CA GLU A 25 12.45 -5.11 -4.57
C GLU A 25 12.76 -6.48 -5.21
N ALA A 26 12.58 -7.57 -4.49
CA ALA A 26 12.76 -8.92 -5.03
C ALA A 26 11.77 -9.23 -6.15
N ILE A 27 10.48 -8.87 -5.97
CA ILE A 27 9.45 -9.05 -7.01
C ILE A 27 9.76 -8.15 -8.23
N HIS A 28 10.15 -6.91 -8.02
CA HIS A 28 10.54 -6.00 -9.10
C HIS A 28 11.72 -6.57 -9.91
N ALA A 29 12.74 -7.12 -9.24
CA ALA A 29 13.87 -7.77 -9.91
C ALA A 29 13.43 -9.00 -10.71
N LEU A 30 12.56 -9.84 -10.14
CA LEU A 30 11.99 -11.00 -10.82
C LEU A 30 11.18 -10.59 -12.07
N GLN A 31 10.34 -9.57 -11.96
CA GLN A 31 9.57 -9.05 -13.10
C GLN A 31 10.49 -8.54 -14.22
N LEU A 32 11.58 -7.83 -13.88
CA LEU A 32 12.57 -7.37 -14.87
C LEU A 32 13.26 -8.54 -15.57
N GLN A 33 13.70 -9.54 -14.81
CA GLN A 33 14.33 -10.73 -15.35
C GLN A 33 13.39 -11.47 -16.30
N GLN A 34 12.19 -11.81 -15.85
CA GLN A 34 11.19 -12.52 -16.65
C GLN A 34 10.81 -11.75 -17.91
N ARG A 35 10.67 -10.43 -17.81
CA ARG A 35 10.37 -9.57 -18.97
C ARG A 35 11.51 -9.55 -20.00
N SER A 36 12.76 -9.64 -19.56
CA SER A 36 13.92 -9.68 -20.46
C SER A 36 14.02 -11.02 -21.20
N GLU A 37 13.64 -12.12 -20.55
CA GLU A 37 13.66 -13.47 -21.15
C GLU A 37 12.44 -13.69 -22.06
N PHE A 38 11.25 -13.33 -21.59
CA PHE A 38 9.98 -13.49 -22.31
C PHE A 38 9.06 -12.29 -22.02
N PRO A 39 8.91 -11.31 -22.93
CA PRO A 39 8.22 -10.03 -22.67
C PRO A 39 6.78 -10.12 -22.12
N ALA A 40 6.09 -11.25 -22.26
CA ALA A 40 4.73 -11.45 -21.78
C ALA A 40 4.63 -12.34 -20.53
N SER A 41 5.73 -12.89 -20.02
CA SER A 41 5.69 -13.97 -19.01
C SER A 41 5.66 -13.49 -17.56
N HIS A 42 6.10 -12.26 -17.28
CA HIS A 42 6.13 -11.75 -15.90
C HIS A 42 4.72 -11.57 -15.32
N GLN A 43 4.61 -11.77 -14.02
CA GLN A 43 3.35 -11.72 -13.28
C GLN A 43 3.22 -10.39 -12.54
N ASP A 44 2.03 -9.78 -12.65
CA ASP A 44 1.65 -8.61 -11.87
C ASP A 44 0.97 -9.05 -10.58
N ILE A 45 1.20 -8.34 -9.47
CA ILE A 45 0.63 -8.71 -8.17
C ILE A 45 0.20 -7.48 -7.36
N LEU A 46 -0.89 -7.61 -6.63
CA LEU A 46 -1.32 -6.72 -5.56
C LEU A 46 -1.05 -7.38 -4.21
N LEU A 47 -0.11 -6.85 -3.42
CA LEU A 47 0.09 -7.26 -2.04
C LEU A 47 -0.77 -6.38 -1.13
N LEU A 48 -1.52 -7.01 -0.22
CA LEU A 48 -2.36 -6.35 0.78
C LEU A 48 -1.88 -6.74 2.17
N LEU A 49 -1.68 -5.78 3.05
CA LEU A 49 -1.09 -6.03 4.37
C LEU A 49 -1.37 -4.88 5.35
N GLN A 50 -0.96 -5.09 6.58
CA GLN A 50 -0.75 -4.06 7.59
C GLN A 50 0.72 -4.02 7.98
N HIS A 51 1.22 -2.88 8.44
CA HIS A 51 2.57 -2.76 9.00
C HIS A 51 2.58 -2.74 10.52
N THR A 52 3.71 -3.11 11.12
CA THR A 52 4.07 -2.63 12.46
C THR A 52 4.27 -1.11 12.39
N PRO A 53 4.12 -0.37 13.51
CA PRO A 53 4.22 1.08 13.50
C PRO A 53 5.52 1.59 12.88
N VAL A 54 5.42 2.38 11.82
CA VAL A 54 6.55 2.95 11.08
C VAL A 54 6.20 4.29 10.47
N TYR A 55 7.14 5.22 10.51
CA TYR A 55 7.09 6.44 9.70
C TYR A 55 7.99 6.29 8.48
N THR A 56 7.48 6.71 7.33
CA THR A 56 8.25 6.67 6.09
C THR A 56 8.35 8.07 5.51
N ALA A 57 9.58 8.52 5.23
CA ALA A 57 9.84 9.75 4.54
C ALA A 57 10.06 9.47 3.03
N GLY A 58 9.37 10.21 2.17
CA GLY A 58 9.46 10.02 0.73
C GLY A 58 10.74 10.64 0.13
N ARG A 59 11.01 10.34 -1.13
CA ARG A 59 12.26 10.67 -1.85
C ARG A 59 12.66 12.15 -1.89
N ARG A 60 11.74 13.07 -1.53
CA ARG A 60 12.02 14.51 -1.46
C ARG A 60 12.67 14.94 -0.15
N GLN A 61 12.72 14.04 0.84
CA GLN A 61 13.29 14.30 2.17
C GLN A 61 14.64 13.59 2.29
N THR A 62 15.63 14.29 2.83
CA THR A 62 16.97 13.75 3.09
C THR A 62 17.09 13.27 4.54
N GLU A 63 18.16 12.54 4.86
CA GLU A 63 18.50 12.19 6.25
C GLU A 63 18.66 13.43 7.13
N ALA A 64 19.30 14.48 6.60
CA ALA A 64 19.51 15.73 7.34
C ALA A 64 18.17 16.41 7.66
N ASP A 65 17.24 16.47 6.70
CA ASP A 65 15.91 17.09 6.88
C ASP A 65 15.07 16.35 7.93
N THR A 66 15.30 15.06 8.10
CA THR A 66 14.45 14.19 8.93
C THR A 66 15.10 13.75 10.23
N ALA A 67 16.37 14.11 10.50
CA ALA A 67 17.15 13.60 11.64
C ALA A 67 16.46 13.87 13.00
N GLN A 68 15.98 15.06 13.23
CA GLN A 68 15.31 15.45 14.48
C GLN A 68 13.98 14.68 14.64
N GLU A 69 13.18 14.63 13.58
CA GLU A 69 11.88 13.95 13.58
C GLU A 69 12.06 12.43 13.74
N ARG A 70 13.07 11.84 13.08
CA ARG A 70 13.46 10.44 13.25
C ARG A 70 13.77 10.12 14.72
N ALA A 71 14.62 10.92 15.37
CA ALA A 71 14.98 10.70 16.77
C ALA A 71 13.73 10.76 17.69
N ARG A 72 12.86 11.74 17.47
CA ARG A 72 11.62 11.92 18.23
C ARG A 72 10.65 10.74 18.04
N LEU A 73 10.41 10.31 16.82
CA LEU A 73 9.45 9.25 16.50
C LEU A 73 9.95 7.87 16.92
N THR A 74 11.26 7.62 16.77
CA THR A 74 11.87 6.37 17.24
C THR A 74 11.79 6.24 18.76
N ALA A 75 11.95 7.33 19.51
CA ALA A 75 11.77 7.34 20.94
C ALA A 75 10.33 7.01 21.39
N LEU A 76 9.33 7.15 20.49
CA LEU A 76 7.94 6.77 20.72
C LEU A 76 7.64 5.31 20.35
N GLY A 77 8.65 4.52 19.96
CA GLY A 77 8.53 3.10 19.63
C GLY A 77 8.11 2.80 18.19
N ALA A 78 8.19 3.78 17.27
CA ALA A 78 7.95 3.54 15.85
C ALA A 78 9.27 3.39 15.08
N ASP A 79 9.29 2.56 14.06
CA ASP A 79 10.37 2.55 13.07
C ASP A 79 10.36 3.83 12.23
N PHE A 80 11.53 4.20 11.66
CA PHE A 80 11.65 5.32 10.73
C PHE A 80 12.48 4.92 9.51
N VAL A 81 11.92 5.06 8.31
CA VAL A 81 12.55 4.62 7.06
C VAL A 81 12.48 5.69 5.99
N LEU A 82 13.61 5.97 5.32
CA LEU A 82 13.64 6.74 4.08
C LEU A 82 13.23 5.84 2.91
N ALA A 83 12.15 6.19 2.23
CA ALA A 83 11.54 5.42 1.15
C ALA A 83 11.64 6.14 -0.19
N GLN A 84 11.81 5.38 -1.27
CA GLN A 84 11.92 5.94 -2.63
C GLN A 84 10.55 6.23 -3.28
N ARG A 85 9.46 6.19 -2.51
CA ARG A 85 8.11 6.56 -2.97
C ARG A 85 7.95 8.06 -3.16
N GLY A 86 6.96 8.46 -3.93
CA GLY A 86 6.48 9.85 -3.98
C GLY A 86 5.86 10.29 -2.65
N GLY A 87 5.67 11.60 -2.48
CA GLY A 87 5.13 12.19 -1.26
C GLY A 87 6.20 12.52 -0.22
N GLU A 88 5.74 12.94 0.97
CA GLU A 88 6.53 13.36 2.12
C GLU A 88 6.39 12.35 3.27
N LEU A 89 6.51 12.82 4.51
CA LEU A 89 6.37 11.98 5.69
C LEU A 89 4.94 11.43 5.81
N THR A 90 4.81 10.13 6.06
CA THR A 90 3.55 9.47 6.41
C THR A 90 3.83 8.35 7.39
N ASP A 91 2.79 7.89 8.09
CA ASP A 91 2.85 6.72 8.96
C ASP A 91 2.14 5.52 8.37
N HIS A 92 2.56 4.34 8.82
CA HIS A 92 1.86 3.09 8.63
C HIS A 92 1.82 2.32 9.95
N GLY A 93 0.73 1.59 10.17
CA GLY A 93 0.55 0.83 11.39
C GLY A 93 -0.67 -0.08 11.37
N PRO A 94 -0.93 -0.80 12.47
CA PRO A 94 -2.14 -1.58 12.66
C PRO A 94 -3.40 -0.72 12.44
N GLY A 95 -4.44 -1.35 11.87
CA GLY A 95 -5.67 -0.64 11.53
C GLY A 95 -5.66 0.08 10.17
N GLN A 96 -4.54 0.05 9.45
CA GLN A 96 -4.41 0.63 8.12
C GLN A 96 -4.26 -0.49 7.08
N LEU A 97 -5.13 -0.51 6.05
CA LEU A 97 -4.95 -1.40 4.89
C LEU A 97 -3.97 -0.78 3.92
N VAL A 98 -2.80 -1.40 3.79
CA VAL A 98 -1.77 -1.02 2.83
C VAL A 98 -1.85 -1.92 1.61
N GLY A 99 -1.85 -1.32 0.42
CA GLY A 99 -1.80 -2.03 -0.86
C GLY A 99 -0.56 -1.65 -1.65
N TYR A 100 0.20 -2.65 -2.05
CA TYR A 100 1.36 -2.53 -2.92
C TYR A 100 1.09 -3.22 -4.26
N PRO A 101 0.59 -2.50 -5.28
CA PRO A 101 0.47 -3.05 -6.62
C PRO A 101 1.83 -2.99 -7.32
N LEU A 102 2.37 -4.16 -7.64
CA LEU A 102 3.59 -4.33 -8.45
C LEU A 102 3.16 -4.74 -9.86
N LEU A 103 2.94 -3.73 -10.70
CA LEU A 103 2.34 -3.86 -12.02
C LEU A 103 3.27 -3.35 -13.11
N ASP A 104 3.12 -3.91 -14.30
CA ASP A 104 3.66 -3.33 -15.52
C ASP A 104 2.67 -2.32 -16.12
N LEU A 105 3.04 -1.05 -16.14
CA LEU A 105 2.19 0.01 -16.70
C LEU A 105 2.01 -0.10 -18.22
N GLU A 106 2.85 -0.84 -18.93
CA GLU A 106 2.64 -1.14 -20.35
C GLU A 106 1.43 -2.05 -20.58
N ARG A 107 1.03 -2.81 -19.54
CA ARG A 107 -0.17 -3.66 -19.51
C ARG A 107 -1.42 -2.93 -19.00
N THR A 108 -1.44 -1.61 -19.05
CA THR A 108 -2.65 -0.84 -18.73
C THR A 108 -3.44 -0.52 -20.00
N SER A 109 -4.77 -0.69 -19.93
CA SER A 109 -5.67 -0.36 -21.04
C SER A 109 -5.77 1.14 -21.28
N GLY A 110 -5.94 1.53 -22.55
CA GLY A 110 -6.26 2.88 -22.98
C GLY A 110 -5.09 3.87 -23.07
N ALA A 111 -5.40 5.13 -23.39
CA ALA A 111 -4.43 6.21 -23.59
C ALA A 111 -3.77 6.72 -22.30
N ALA A 112 -4.25 6.29 -21.15
CA ALA A 112 -3.81 6.72 -19.82
C ALA A 112 -2.59 5.92 -19.35
N ARG A 113 -1.50 5.97 -20.13
CA ARG A 113 -0.19 5.42 -19.75
C ARG A 113 0.60 6.47 -18.97
N GLY A 114 1.21 6.06 -17.86
CA GLY A 114 2.09 6.91 -17.07
C GLY A 114 1.70 7.01 -15.60
N THR A 115 2.62 7.53 -14.81
CA THR A 115 2.52 7.57 -13.34
C THR A 115 1.30 8.32 -12.84
N ARG A 116 0.94 9.44 -13.47
CA ARG A 116 -0.21 10.26 -13.04
C ARG A 116 -1.53 9.51 -13.21
N ALA A 117 -1.76 8.96 -14.41
CA ALA A 117 -2.97 8.20 -14.68
C ALA A 117 -3.08 6.93 -13.79
N TYR A 118 -1.96 6.30 -13.50
CA TYR A 118 -1.90 5.20 -12.56
C TYR A 118 -2.32 5.62 -11.14
N VAL A 119 -1.80 6.73 -10.65
CA VAL A 119 -2.20 7.30 -9.34
C VAL A 119 -3.69 7.63 -9.31
N GLU A 120 -4.22 8.25 -10.36
CA GLU A 120 -5.66 8.55 -10.49
C GLU A 120 -6.52 7.27 -10.44
N ARG A 121 -6.05 6.17 -11.05
CA ARG A 121 -6.72 4.86 -10.94
C ARG A 121 -6.70 4.31 -9.52
N LEU A 122 -5.57 4.41 -8.80
CA LEU A 122 -5.50 4.00 -7.38
C LEU A 122 -6.48 4.82 -6.52
N GLN A 123 -6.52 6.13 -6.71
CA GLN A 123 -7.48 6.99 -6.02
C GLN A 123 -8.93 6.60 -6.35
N ARG A 124 -9.22 6.24 -7.62
CA ARG A 124 -10.54 5.77 -8.05
C ARG A 124 -10.92 4.44 -7.38
N VAL A 125 -10.00 3.49 -7.26
CA VAL A 125 -10.24 2.23 -6.52
C VAL A 125 -10.72 2.52 -5.10
N LEU A 126 -9.97 3.38 -4.40
CA LEU A 126 -10.27 3.74 -3.02
C LEU A 126 -11.60 4.52 -2.90
N ALA A 127 -11.83 5.48 -3.80
CA ALA A 127 -13.06 6.26 -3.80
C ALA A 127 -14.31 5.39 -4.07
N LEU A 128 -14.23 4.46 -5.02
CA LEU A 128 -15.31 3.50 -5.28
C LEU A 128 -15.55 2.59 -4.08
N HIS A 129 -14.48 2.12 -3.43
CA HIS A 129 -14.60 1.29 -2.24
C HIS A 129 -15.29 2.04 -1.10
N LEU A 130 -14.85 3.26 -0.80
CA LEU A 130 -15.44 4.10 0.23
C LEU A 130 -16.92 4.42 -0.06
N GLY A 131 -17.26 4.69 -1.31
CA GLY A 131 -18.63 5.00 -1.73
C GLY A 131 -19.55 3.79 -1.67
N GLU A 132 -19.17 2.70 -2.31
CA GLU A 132 -20.04 1.54 -2.50
C GLU A 132 -20.14 0.65 -1.25
N ALA A 133 -19.08 0.50 -0.48
CA ALA A 133 -19.08 -0.34 0.72
C ALA A 133 -19.53 0.41 1.99
N HIS A 134 -19.24 1.71 2.07
CA HIS A 134 -19.44 2.48 3.31
C HIS A 134 -20.36 3.68 3.16
N GLY A 135 -20.81 4.04 1.94
CA GLY A 135 -21.61 5.23 1.68
C GLY A 135 -20.87 6.56 1.88
N LEU A 136 -19.53 6.53 1.88
CA LEU A 136 -18.71 7.71 2.12
C LEU A 136 -18.43 8.44 0.79
N VAL A 137 -18.78 9.73 0.74
CA VAL A 137 -18.56 10.56 -0.45
C VAL A 137 -17.16 11.16 -0.39
N THR A 138 -16.34 10.87 -1.41
CA THR A 138 -15.00 11.45 -1.55
C THR A 138 -15.06 12.78 -2.30
N THR A 139 -14.11 13.67 -1.96
CA THR A 139 -14.01 15.00 -2.55
C THR A 139 -12.69 15.12 -3.30
N PRO A 140 -12.65 15.67 -4.52
CA PRO A 140 -11.40 16.02 -5.18
C PRO A 140 -10.54 16.93 -4.30
N SER A 141 -9.22 16.72 -4.33
CA SER A 141 -8.25 17.52 -3.58
C SER A 141 -7.04 17.82 -4.45
N GLU A 142 -6.43 18.98 -4.23
CA GLU A 142 -5.12 19.31 -4.82
C GLU A 142 -4.00 18.44 -4.23
N HIS A 143 -4.25 17.83 -3.07
CA HIS A 143 -3.29 17.01 -2.37
C HIS A 143 -3.42 15.53 -2.76
N MET A 144 -2.27 14.84 -2.78
CA MET A 144 -2.21 13.43 -3.09
C MET A 144 -2.89 12.59 -1.99
N GLY A 145 -3.84 11.74 -2.37
CA GLY A 145 -4.59 10.87 -1.49
C GLY A 145 -6.10 10.88 -1.77
N VAL A 146 -6.90 10.34 -0.86
CA VAL A 146 -8.36 10.34 -0.91
C VAL A 146 -8.93 11.04 0.31
N PHE A 147 -9.88 11.93 0.10
CA PHE A 147 -10.40 12.84 1.10
C PHE A 147 -11.93 12.72 1.24
N LEU A 148 -12.41 12.85 2.47
CA LEU A 148 -13.82 13.01 2.82
C LEU A 148 -14.05 14.50 3.17
N GLY A 149 -14.46 15.31 2.18
CA GLY A 149 -14.44 16.77 2.29
C GLY A 149 -13.04 17.37 2.04
N ALA A 150 -12.88 18.67 2.21
CA ALA A 150 -11.69 19.40 1.76
C ALA A 150 -10.38 19.03 2.50
N ARG A 151 -10.48 18.63 3.77
CA ARG A 151 -9.31 18.48 4.67
C ARG A 151 -9.23 17.15 5.40
N ARG A 152 -10.19 16.25 5.25
CA ARG A 152 -10.29 14.98 5.96
C ARG A 152 -9.73 13.85 5.12
N LYS A 153 -8.48 13.48 5.33
CA LYS A 153 -7.77 12.48 4.55
C LYS A 153 -7.99 11.08 5.11
N VAL A 154 -8.60 10.20 4.31
CA VAL A 154 -8.88 8.81 4.67
C VAL A 154 -7.84 7.83 4.10
N ALA A 155 -7.18 8.21 3.00
CA ALA A 155 -6.15 7.37 2.41
C ALA A 155 -5.01 8.19 1.80
N SER A 156 -3.81 7.67 1.91
CA SER A 156 -2.58 8.17 1.27
C SER A 156 -2.25 7.35 0.03
N VAL A 157 -1.69 8.01 -0.99
CA VAL A 157 -1.18 7.35 -2.20
C VAL A 157 0.23 7.85 -2.46
N GLY A 158 1.17 6.92 -2.63
CA GLY A 158 2.56 7.24 -2.94
C GLY A 158 3.19 6.07 -3.67
N VAL A 159 3.65 6.29 -4.91
CA VAL A 159 4.16 5.25 -5.79
C VAL A 159 5.58 5.56 -6.25
N GLN A 160 6.29 4.54 -6.69
CA GLN A 160 7.49 4.66 -7.50
C GLN A 160 7.29 3.88 -8.79
N VAL A 161 7.80 4.41 -9.91
CA VAL A 161 7.83 3.72 -11.20
C VAL A 161 9.28 3.67 -11.68
N ARG A 162 9.77 2.45 -11.93
CA ARG A 162 11.09 2.19 -12.49
C ARG A 162 10.96 1.19 -13.65
N HIS A 163 11.48 1.53 -14.81
CA HIS A 163 11.40 0.69 -16.02
C HIS A 163 9.95 0.31 -16.41
N GLY A 164 8.97 1.18 -16.13
CA GLY A 164 7.56 0.89 -16.38
C GLY A 164 6.89 0.02 -15.31
N LEU A 165 7.64 -0.54 -14.37
CA LEU A 165 7.12 -1.33 -13.23
C LEU A 165 6.88 -0.46 -12.00
N THR A 166 5.82 -0.76 -11.26
CA THR A 166 5.41 -0.01 -10.08
C THR A 166 5.84 -0.68 -8.78
N THR A 167 6.14 0.13 -7.77
CA THR A 167 6.31 -0.27 -6.37
C THR A 167 5.62 0.73 -5.45
N HIS A 168 5.46 0.37 -4.16
CA HIS A 168 4.62 1.10 -3.22
C HIS A 168 3.16 1.17 -3.68
N GLY A 169 2.36 2.10 -3.21
CA GLY A 169 0.95 2.15 -3.61
C GLY A 169 0.10 3.06 -2.73
N PHE A 170 -0.77 2.47 -1.93
CA PHE A 170 -1.72 3.21 -1.10
C PHE A 170 -1.78 2.69 0.34
N ALA A 171 -2.30 3.53 1.23
CA ALA A 171 -2.59 3.19 2.61
C ALA A 171 -3.92 3.84 3.01
N MET A 172 -4.91 3.03 3.38
CA MET A 172 -6.25 3.45 3.77
C MET A 172 -6.47 3.22 5.26
N ASN A 173 -6.86 4.25 5.98
CA ASN A 173 -7.18 4.15 7.40
C ASN A 173 -8.54 3.48 7.58
N VAL A 174 -8.55 2.26 8.12
CA VAL A 174 -9.76 1.47 8.34
C VAL A 174 -10.29 1.70 9.75
N THR A 175 -9.48 1.42 10.78
CA THR A 175 -9.84 1.63 12.19
C THR A 175 -9.37 2.99 12.69
N ARG A 176 -9.67 3.32 13.94
CA ARG A 176 -9.19 4.57 14.58
C ARG A 176 -7.73 4.54 15.02
N GLU A 177 -7.14 3.36 15.08
CA GLU A 177 -5.78 3.17 15.61
C GLU A 177 -4.70 4.00 14.86
N PRO A 178 -4.69 4.07 13.51
CA PRO A 178 -3.72 4.91 12.78
C PRO A 178 -3.80 6.40 13.11
N LEU A 179 -4.97 6.90 13.51
CA LEU A 179 -5.16 8.35 13.74
C LEU A 179 -4.29 8.88 14.88
N GLY A 180 -4.01 8.04 15.89
CA GLY A 180 -3.12 8.38 16.99
C GLY A 180 -1.65 8.56 16.56
N TRP A 181 -1.21 7.84 15.52
CA TRP A 181 0.12 7.98 14.96
C TRP A 181 0.20 9.16 13.99
N PHE A 182 -0.82 9.37 13.18
CA PHE A 182 -0.93 10.50 12.26
C PHE A 182 -0.87 11.84 12.98
N GLY A 183 -1.55 11.98 14.13
CA GLY A 183 -1.57 13.21 14.94
C GLY A 183 -0.22 13.58 15.57
N ARG A 184 0.79 12.72 15.46
CA ARG A 184 2.14 12.98 15.99
C ARG A 184 3.07 13.66 15.00
N VAL A 185 2.66 13.82 13.74
CA VAL A 185 3.45 14.43 12.68
C VAL A 185 2.60 15.42 11.89
N VAL A 186 3.26 16.39 11.25
CA VAL A 186 2.62 17.15 10.16
C VAL A 186 2.68 16.27 8.91
N ALA A 187 1.70 15.37 8.81
CA ALA A 187 1.69 14.38 7.75
C ALA A 187 1.59 15.03 6.37
N CYS A 188 2.44 14.62 5.44
CA CYS A 188 2.50 15.13 4.07
C CYS A 188 2.79 16.64 3.97
N GLY A 189 3.36 17.27 5.02
CA GLY A 189 3.61 18.71 5.03
C GLY A 189 2.33 19.58 5.01
N LEU A 190 1.18 19.01 5.38
CA LEU A 190 -0.14 19.65 5.30
C LEU A 190 -0.69 19.93 6.71
N PRO A 191 -0.39 21.09 7.31
CA PRO A 191 -0.78 21.40 8.68
C PRO A 191 -2.30 21.44 8.90
N ASP A 192 -3.05 21.72 7.84
CA ASP A 192 -4.51 21.86 7.88
C ASP A 192 -5.28 20.57 7.51
N VAL A 193 -4.59 19.45 7.33
CA VAL A 193 -5.21 18.17 6.97
C VAL A 193 -5.36 17.28 8.17
N GLU A 194 -6.59 16.87 8.45
CA GLU A 194 -6.96 15.92 9.48
C GLU A 194 -6.95 14.48 8.90
N ALA A 195 -6.32 13.54 9.58
CA ALA A 195 -6.48 12.13 9.28
C ALA A 195 -7.81 11.62 9.80
N VAL A 196 -8.53 10.88 8.97
CA VAL A 196 -9.75 10.18 9.35
C VAL A 196 -9.66 8.71 8.90
N SER A 197 -10.51 7.86 9.50
CA SER A 197 -10.64 6.45 9.11
C SER A 197 -12.08 6.14 8.69
N ILE A 198 -12.29 4.97 8.08
CA ILE A 198 -13.63 4.47 7.78
C ILE A 198 -14.45 4.39 9.06
N GLU A 199 -13.87 3.82 10.12
CA GLU A 199 -14.52 3.69 11.43
C GLU A 199 -14.88 5.06 12.04
N SER A 200 -13.98 6.05 11.98
CA SER A 200 -14.28 7.38 12.51
C SER A 200 -15.35 8.13 11.72
N ALA A 201 -15.38 7.91 10.41
CA ALA A 201 -16.32 8.57 9.50
C ALA A 201 -17.72 7.95 9.54
N THR A 202 -17.82 6.62 9.74
CA THR A 202 -19.11 5.90 9.75
C THR A 202 -19.67 5.72 11.15
N GLY A 203 -18.85 5.83 12.20
CA GLY A 203 -19.22 5.50 13.58
C GLY A 203 -19.43 3.99 13.82
N ARG A 204 -19.06 3.13 12.88
CA ARG A 204 -19.21 1.66 12.95
C ARG A 204 -17.85 1.00 13.10
N GLU A 205 -17.74 0.00 13.99
CA GLU A 205 -16.53 -0.83 14.14
C GLU A 205 -16.12 -1.42 12.79
N GLN A 206 -14.83 -1.39 12.49
CA GLN A 206 -14.26 -1.86 11.24
C GLN A 206 -13.09 -2.82 11.50
N ARG A 207 -12.84 -3.70 10.51
CA ARG A 207 -11.70 -4.64 10.55
C ARG A 207 -11.00 -4.61 9.21
N VAL A 208 -9.68 -4.49 9.23
CA VAL A 208 -8.88 -4.38 8.00
C VAL A 208 -9.10 -5.58 7.05
N GLY A 209 -9.15 -6.79 7.58
CA GLY A 209 -9.38 -7.99 6.77
C GLY A 209 -10.71 -8.00 6.03
N SER A 210 -11.74 -7.33 6.56
CA SER A 210 -13.07 -7.26 5.93
C SER A 210 -13.08 -6.35 4.69
N GLU A 211 -12.12 -5.45 4.56
CA GLU A 211 -12.01 -4.53 3.42
C GLU A 211 -11.38 -5.21 2.18
N VAL A 212 -10.60 -6.27 2.40
CA VAL A 212 -9.79 -6.91 1.36
C VAL A 212 -10.60 -7.39 0.16
N PRO A 213 -11.73 -8.16 0.31
CA PRO A 213 -12.50 -8.61 -0.84
C PRO A 213 -13.04 -7.45 -1.67
N GLY A 214 -13.54 -6.41 -1.01
CA GLY A 214 -14.06 -5.22 -1.68
C GLY A 214 -12.99 -4.41 -2.41
N ILE A 215 -11.79 -4.30 -1.86
CA ILE A 215 -10.65 -3.64 -2.53
C ILE A 215 -10.20 -4.46 -3.75
N VAL A 216 -10.06 -5.78 -3.61
CA VAL A 216 -9.66 -6.67 -4.72
C VAL A 216 -10.64 -6.57 -5.88
N GLU A 217 -11.95 -6.67 -5.63
CA GLU A 217 -12.99 -6.53 -6.66
C GLU A 217 -12.88 -5.20 -7.41
N ARG A 218 -12.80 -4.08 -6.69
CA ARG A 218 -12.75 -2.75 -7.30
C ARG A 218 -11.42 -2.48 -7.99
N PHE A 219 -10.34 -3.05 -7.48
CA PHE A 219 -9.04 -2.99 -8.12
C PHE A 219 -9.11 -3.65 -9.50
N GLY A 220 -9.63 -4.87 -9.60
CA GLY A 220 -9.81 -5.57 -10.88
C GLY A 220 -10.71 -4.78 -11.85
N ARG A 221 -11.82 -4.23 -11.36
CA ARG A 221 -12.75 -3.41 -12.13
C ARG A 221 -12.11 -2.14 -12.69
N VAL A 222 -11.32 -1.42 -11.89
CA VAL A 222 -10.65 -0.17 -12.31
C VAL A 222 -9.44 -0.45 -13.21
N MET A 223 -8.71 -1.53 -12.95
CA MET A 223 -7.57 -1.93 -13.79
C MET A 223 -8.00 -2.68 -15.05
N GLU A 224 -9.31 -3.03 -15.17
CA GLU A 224 -9.90 -3.81 -16.28
C GLU A 224 -9.18 -5.16 -16.46
N ARG A 225 -8.88 -5.81 -15.33
CA ARG A 225 -8.14 -7.08 -15.30
C ARG A 225 -8.74 -8.03 -14.27
N GLU A 226 -8.66 -9.32 -14.58
CA GLU A 226 -9.02 -10.37 -13.66
C GLU A 226 -8.10 -10.36 -12.42
N MET A 227 -8.69 -10.56 -11.24
CA MET A 227 -7.94 -10.71 -9.99
C MET A 227 -7.93 -12.18 -9.59
N VAL A 228 -6.73 -12.76 -9.44
CA VAL A 228 -6.55 -14.17 -9.11
C VAL A 228 -5.78 -14.29 -7.79
N PRO A 229 -6.27 -15.06 -6.81
CA PRO A 229 -5.51 -15.30 -5.58
C PRO A 229 -4.17 -15.98 -5.90
N LEU A 230 -3.11 -15.55 -5.24
CA LEU A 230 -1.80 -16.17 -5.37
C LEU A 230 -1.78 -17.46 -4.53
N GLU A 231 -1.79 -18.61 -5.21
CA GLU A 231 -1.73 -19.91 -4.56
C GLU A 231 -0.29 -20.38 -4.34
N GLU A 232 -0.07 -21.24 -3.34
CA GLU A 232 1.21 -21.91 -3.13
C GLU A 232 1.54 -22.77 -4.38
N GLY A 233 2.77 -22.65 -4.86
CA GLY A 233 3.21 -23.39 -6.05
C GLY A 233 3.05 -22.64 -7.38
N SER A 234 2.52 -21.43 -7.39
CA SER A 234 2.36 -20.61 -8.61
C SER A 234 3.70 -20.02 -9.14
N GLY A 235 4.80 -20.74 -8.99
CA GLY A 235 6.12 -20.37 -9.50
C GLY A 235 6.96 -19.50 -8.53
N GLU A 236 7.93 -18.77 -9.09
CA GLU A 236 8.90 -18.00 -8.28
C GLU A 236 8.27 -16.84 -7.49
N LEU A 237 7.25 -16.19 -8.07
CA LEU A 237 6.52 -15.13 -7.39
C LEU A 237 5.88 -15.65 -6.09
N ALA A 238 5.20 -16.80 -6.15
CA ALA A 238 4.60 -17.42 -4.98
C ALA A 238 5.64 -17.80 -3.94
N LYS A 239 6.81 -18.33 -4.35
CA LYS A 239 7.90 -18.66 -3.44
C LYS A 239 8.37 -17.41 -2.67
N LEU A 240 8.58 -16.28 -3.34
CA LEU A 240 9.00 -15.03 -2.67
C LEU A 240 7.98 -14.58 -1.61
N VAL A 241 6.70 -14.59 -1.95
CA VAL A 241 5.62 -14.14 -1.06
C VAL A 241 5.47 -15.08 0.14
N HIS A 242 5.39 -16.38 -0.09
CA HIS A 242 5.19 -17.37 0.98
C HIS A 242 6.42 -17.55 1.87
N THR A 243 7.65 -17.31 1.34
CA THR A 243 8.86 -17.28 2.19
C THR A 243 8.75 -16.20 3.25
N LEU A 244 8.30 -15.00 2.87
CA LEU A 244 8.08 -13.92 3.84
C LEU A 244 7.02 -14.32 4.89
N GLU A 245 5.90 -14.94 4.48
CA GLU A 245 4.89 -15.42 5.44
C GLU A 245 5.44 -16.44 6.44
N GLN A 246 6.23 -17.39 5.96
CA GLN A 246 6.81 -18.44 6.80
C GLN A 246 7.78 -17.87 7.84
N GLU A 247 8.56 -16.85 7.51
CA GLU A 247 9.43 -16.15 8.48
C GLU A 247 8.63 -15.62 9.68
N PHE A 248 7.38 -15.19 9.46
CA PHE A 248 6.51 -14.68 10.53
C PHE A 248 5.71 -15.77 11.26
N ARG A 249 5.48 -16.92 10.64
CA ARG A 249 4.85 -18.09 11.30
C ARG A 249 5.83 -18.80 12.25
N GLY A 250 7.13 -18.80 11.92
CA GLY A 250 8.18 -19.49 12.69
C GLY A 250 8.51 -18.84 14.05
N ASN A 251 8.44 -17.52 14.14
CA ASN A 251 8.82 -16.78 15.34
C ASN A 251 7.88 -16.98 16.57
N GLU A 252 6.67 -17.47 16.38
CA GLU A 252 5.75 -17.76 17.52
C GLU A 252 6.06 -19.06 18.24
N ARG A 253 6.65 -20.06 17.57
CA ARG A 253 7.01 -21.32 18.23
C ARG A 253 8.14 -21.14 19.24
N THR A 254 8.96 -20.10 19.07
CA THR A 254 10.06 -19.78 19.99
C THR A 254 9.64 -18.93 21.20
N LEU A 255 8.54 -18.17 21.11
CA LEU A 255 8.05 -17.33 22.21
C LEU A 255 7.03 -18.04 23.12
N SER A 256 6.47 -19.18 22.70
CA SER A 256 5.55 -19.99 23.51
C SER A 256 6.24 -21.14 24.28
N SER A 257 7.56 -21.25 24.18
CA SER A 257 8.38 -22.29 24.82
C SER A 257 9.44 -21.72 25.79
N SER A 258 9.26 -20.47 26.23
CA SER A 258 10.08 -19.83 27.26
C SER A 258 9.24 -19.33 28.44
#